data_daa37ae6238bc3817c5b717e0b3b974a
#
_entry.id   daa37ae6238bc3817c5b717e0b3b974a
#
_cell.length_a   1.000
_cell.length_b   1.000
_cell.length_c   1.000
_cell.angle_alpha   90.00
_cell.angle_beta   90.00
_cell.angle_gamma   90.00
#
_symmetry.space_group_name_H-M   'P 1'
#
loop_
_entity.id
_entity.type
_entity.pdbx_description
1 polymer ?
#
loop_
_entity_poly.entity_id
_entity_poly.type
_entity_poly.pdbx_seq_one_letter_code
_entity_poly.pdbx_strand_id
1 'polypeptide(L)'
;MSRLIPDDQADAALLRDLTAALDSGDADAVNTAFEAVYHACAGSVAFVCARFLDNDADVQSVTNDVFVSFFQRAPYIEELDSLRAYLCQAARRAALDFLRSKNRRERRLTDLTAPDEDTDPLTLVPDPDEEIPSHARYKAMTADLCATVGKENTEIILSHAVCGESFPAIAARLGKKENTVKTAYHRAIKRFRKEKGDRWL
;
A
#
# COMPACT_ATOMS: atom_id res chain seq x y z
N MET A 1 10.99 -12.72 -6.97
CA MET A 1 10.45 -11.49 -7.61
C MET A 1 8.96 -11.48 -7.31
N SER A 2 8.53 -10.68 -6.35
CA SER A 2 7.11 -10.55 -5.99
C SER A 2 6.32 -9.96 -7.17
N ARG A 3 5.27 -10.65 -7.59
CA ARG A 3 4.34 -10.13 -8.60
C ARG A 3 3.63 -8.92 -8.05
N LEU A 4 3.71 -7.79 -8.73
CA LEU A 4 3.00 -6.56 -8.38
C LEU A 4 1.47 -6.66 -8.62
N ILE A 5 1.02 -7.68 -9.33
CA ILE A 5 -0.41 -7.92 -9.57
C ILE A 5 -0.89 -8.96 -8.56
N PRO A 6 -1.75 -8.56 -7.60
CA PRO A 6 -2.34 -9.47 -6.63
C PRO A 6 -3.24 -10.49 -7.33
N ASP A 7 -3.32 -11.68 -6.72
CA ASP A 7 -4.38 -12.63 -7.00
C ASP A 7 -5.53 -12.33 -6.02
N ASP A 8 -6.70 -11.94 -6.52
CA ASP A 8 -7.89 -11.64 -5.69
C ASP A 8 -8.26 -12.80 -4.77
N GLN A 9 -7.98 -14.04 -5.19
CA GLN A 9 -8.22 -15.24 -4.37
C GLN A 9 -7.24 -15.34 -3.20
N ALA A 10 -5.98 -14.91 -3.40
CA ALA A 10 -4.97 -14.91 -2.34
C ALA A 10 -5.30 -13.89 -1.25
N ASP A 11 -5.74 -12.68 -1.62
CA ASP A 11 -6.13 -11.65 -0.65
C ASP A 11 -7.35 -12.07 0.20
N ALA A 12 -8.32 -12.75 -0.40
CA ALA A 12 -9.47 -13.30 0.31
C ALA A 12 -9.08 -14.46 1.25
N ALA A 13 -8.09 -15.28 0.89
CA ALA A 13 -7.56 -16.32 1.75
C ALA A 13 -6.86 -15.72 2.98
N LEU A 14 -5.97 -14.73 2.78
CA LEU A 14 -5.28 -14.04 3.87
C LEU A 14 -6.25 -13.42 4.88
N LEU A 15 -7.34 -12.83 4.41
CA LEU A 15 -8.34 -12.25 5.29
C LEU A 15 -9.06 -13.31 6.12
N ARG A 16 -9.43 -14.45 5.51
CA ARG A 16 -10.05 -15.57 6.24
C ARG A 16 -9.12 -16.17 7.28
N ASP A 17 -7.85 -16.37 6.92
CA ASP A 17 -6.84 -16.95 7.81
C ASP A 17 -6.59 -16.02 9.01
N LEU A 18 -6.52 -14.71 8.76
CA LEU A 18 -6.39 -13.70 9.82
C LEU A 18 -7.61 -13.70 10.75
N THR A 19 -8.82 -13.72 10.19
CA THR A 19 -10.04 -13.76 11.00
C THR A 19 -10.11 -15.03 11.85
N ALA A 20 -9.82 -16.19 11.26
CA ALA A 20 -9.80 -17.46 11.98
C ALA A 20 -8.74 -17.47 13.11
N ALA A 21 -7.56 -16.90 12.86
CA ALA A 21 -6.51 -16.78 13.86
C ALA A 21 -6.94 -15.86 15.02
N LEU A 22 -7.54 -14.72 14.74
CA LEU A 22 -8.07 -13.80 15.75
C LEU A 22 -9.19 -14.44 16.59
N ASP A 23 -10.08 -15.19 15.97
CA ASP A 23 -11.18 -15.89 16.65
C ASP A 23 -10.65 -17.03 17.55
N SER A 24 -9.54 -17.66 17.18
CA SER A 24 -8.93 -18.75 17.97
C SER A 24 -8.31 -18.24 19.28
N GLY A 25 -7.89 -16.99 19.34
CA GLY A 25 -7.14 -16.41 20.46
C GLY A 25 -5.73 -17.00 20.65
N ASP A 26 -5.24 -17.82 19.70
CA ASP A 26 -3.89 -18.38 19.71
C ASP A 26 -2.88 -17.34 19.20
N ALA A 27 -1.97 -16.89 20.07
CA ALA A 27 -0.99 -15.87 19.76
C ALA A 27 -0.05 -16.27 18.62
N ASP A 28 0.35 -17.54 18.52
CA ASP A 28 1.25 -18.03 17.47
C ASP A 28 0.52 -18.06 16.10
N ALA A 29 -0.74 -18.48 16.08
CA ALA A 29 -1.57 -18.43 14.88
C ALA A 29 -1.80 -16.98 14.42
N VAL A 30 -2.07 -16.08 15.35
CA VAL A 30 -2.24 -14.64 15.08
C VAL A 30 -0.96 -14.04 14.49
N ASN A 31 0.21 -14.30 15.11
CA ASN A 31 1.48 -13.81 14.59
C ASN A 31 1.77 -14.32 13.17
N THR A 32 1.57 -15.63 12.93
CA THR A 32 1.75 -16.24 11.61
C THR A 32 0.84 -15.61 10.56
N ALA A 33 -0.42 -15.36 10.89
CA ALA A 33 -1.37 -14.72 9.99
C ALA A 33 -0.98 -13.26 9.69
N PHE A 34 -0.50 -12.51 10.68
CA PHE A 34 0.00 -11.14 10.48
C PHE A 34 1.26 -11.10 9.63
N GLU A 35 2.21 -12.02 9.82
CA GLU A 35 3.40 -12.14 8.96
C GLU A 35 2.99 -12.37 7.51
N ALA A 36 2.05 -13.29 7.26
CA ALA A 36 1.55 -13.55 5.91
C ALA A 36 0.91 -12.30 5.28
N VAL A 37 0.12 -11.54 6.04
CA VAL A 37 -0.47 -10.27 5.59
C VAL A 37 0.61 -9.25 5.29
N TYR A 38 1.61 -9.12 6.17
CA TYR A 38 2.72 -8.20 5.97
C TYR A 38 3.47 -8.51 4.66
N HIS A 39 3.94 -9.76 4.49
CA HIS A 39 4.68 -10.17 3.29
C HIS A 39 3.88 -9.97 2.00
N ALA A 40 2.58 -10.26 2.02
CA ALA A 40 1.73 -10.10 0.85
C ALA A 40 1.43 -8.64 0.49
N CYS A 41 1.36 -7.74 1.48
CA CYS A 41 0.86 -6.38 1.30
C CYS A 41 1.91 -5.28 1.45
N ALA A 42 3.08 -5.55 2.07
CA ALA A 42 4.09 -4.53 2.36
C ALA A 42 4.57 -3.79 1.10
N GLY A 43 4.81 -4.49 0.01
CA GLY A 43 5.19 -3.88 -1.26
C GLY A 43 4.14 -2.90 -1.81
N SER A 44 2.85 -3.24 -1.69
CA SER A 44 1.75 -2.36 -2.13
C SER A 44 1.61 -1.13 -1.23
N VAL A 45 1.72 -1.32 0.09
CA VAL A 45 1.67 -0.23 1.09
C VAL A 45 2.84 0.72 0.89
N ALA A 46 4.07 0.20 0.79
CA ALA A 46 5.27 0.99 0.53
C ALA A 46 5.21 1.74 -0.80
N PHE A 47 4.66 1.10 -1.84
CA PHE A 47 4.42 1.76 -3.12
C PHE A 47 3.52 2.99 -2.98
N VAL A 48 2.42 2.87 -2.22
CA VAL A 48 1.52 4.00 -1.98
C VAL A 48 2.24 5.10 -1.20
N CYS A 49 3.00 4.75 -0.14
CA CYS A 49 3.79 5.72 0.63
C CYS A 49 4.81 6.45 -0.26
N ALA A 50 5.54 5.73 -1.12
CA ALA A 50 6.56 6.27 -2.02
C ALA A 50 6.02 7.27 -3.07
N ARG A 51 4.70 7.32 -3.29
CA ARG A 51 4.08 8.35 -4.15
C ARG A 51 4.02 9.72 -3.49
N PHE A 52 4.10 9.77 -2.17
CA PHE A 52 3.97 10.99 -1.37
C PHE A 52 5.27 11.38 -0.66
N LEU A 53 6.06 10.38 -0.28
CA LEU A 53 7.29 10.57 0.49
C LEU A 53 8.52 10.51 -0.43
N ASP A 54 9.57 11.25 -0.08
CA ASP A 54 10.71 11.47 -0.96
C ASP A 54 11.96 10.65 -0.62
N ASN A 55 11.95 9.92 0.50
CA ASN A 55 13.08 9.07 0.89
C ASN A 55 12.65 7.73 1.44
N ASP A 56 13.54 6.74 1.38
CA ASP A 56 13.26 5.36 1.77
C ASP A 56 13.00 5.22 3.26
N ALA A 57 13.67 6.00 4.12
CA ALA A 57 13.47 5.94 5.56
C ALA A 57 12.06 6.38 5.98
N ASP A 58 11.56 7.49 5.43
CA ASP A 58 10.19 7.95 5.66
C ASP A 58 9.17 6.93 5.11
N VAL A 59 9.43 6.34 3.92
CA VAL A 59 8.58 5.29 3.34
C VAL A 59 8.51 4.07 4.25
N GLN A 60 9.65 3.60 4.72
CA GLN A 60 9.73 2.45 5.63
C GLN A 60 8.99 2.73 6.94
N SER A 61 9.27 3.87 7.57
CA SER A 61 8.64 4.27 8.83
C SER A 61 7.12 4.30 8.70
N VAL A 62 6.59 5.01 7.71
CA VAL A 62 5.13 5.12 7.51
C VAL A 62 4.51 3.77 7.13
N THR A 63 5.23 2.93 6.36
CA THR A 63 4.77 1.58 6.05
C THR A 63 4.60 0.76 7.32
N ASN A 64 5.58 0.76 8.21
CA ASN A 64 5.51 0.06 9.49
C ASN A 64 4.37 0.60 10.38
N ASP A 65 4.20 1.92 10.46
CA ASP A 65 3.11 2.55 11.22
C ASP A 65 1.72 2.10 10.74
N VAL A 66 1.55 1.93 9.43
CA VAL A 66 0.30 1.41 8.84
C VAL A 66 0.01 0.00 9.32
N PHE A 67 1.01 -0.90 9.33
CA PHE A 67 0.82 -2.27 9.80
C PHE A 67 0.59 -2.34 11.31
N VAL A 68 1.34 -1.59 12.11
CA VAL A 68 1.11 -1.50 13.56
C VAL A 68 -0.32 -1.04 13.85
N SER A 69 -0.77 0.03 13.18
CA SER A 69 -2.15 0.52 13.34
C SER A 69 -3.19 -0.49 12.87
N PHE A 70 -2.90 -1.24 11.82
CA PHE A 70 -3.77 -2.31 11.34
C PHE A 70 -3.86 -3.44 12.37
N PHE A 71 -2.75 -3.93 12.89
CA PHE A 71 -2.71 -5.01 13.89
C PHE A 71 -3.51 -4.66 15.15
N GLN A 72 -3.40 -3.42 15.61
CA GLN A 72 -4.17 -2.96 16.78
C GLN A 72 -5.68 -2.90 16.53
N ARG A 73 -6.10 -2.70 15.28
CA ARG A 73 -7.52 -2.55 14.90
C ARG A 73 -8.14 -3.81 14.32
N ALA A 74 -7.34 -4.75 13.83
CA ALA A 74 -7.81 -5.95 13.15
C ALA A 74 -8.89 -6.72 13.94
N PRO A 75 -8.80 -6.89 15.29
CA PRO A 75 -9.84 -7.56 16.07
C PRO A 75 -11.20 -6.85 16.06
N TYR A 76 -11.27 -5.59 15.64
CA TYR A 76 -12.48 -4.77 15.64
C TYR A 76 -13.03 -4.50 14.25
N ILE A 77 -12.42 -5.11 13.22
CA ILE A 77 -12.85 -4.94 11.83
C ILE A 77 -13.84 -6.05 11.51
N GLU A 78 -15.13 -5.71 11.42
CA GLU A 78 -16.20 -6.68 11.19
C GLU A 78 -16.27 -7.15 9.73
N GLU A 79 -16.04 -6.24 8.77
CA GLU A 79 -16.12 -6.56 7.33
C GLU A 79 -15.06 -5.79 6.53
N LEU A 80 -14.37 -6.50 5.65
CA LEU A 80 -13.46 -5.92 4.66
C LEU A 80 -13.73 -6.53 3.29
N ASP A 81 -14.09 -5.69 2.31
CA ASP A 81 -14.21 -6.12 0.92
C ASP A 81 -12.86 -6.55 0.32
N SER A 82 -11.78 -5.86 0.69
CA SER A 82 -10.42 -6.13 0.26
C SER A 82 -9.42 -5.62 1.30
N LEU A 83 -8.64 -6.55 1.85
CA LEU A 83 -7.57 -6.25 2.81
C LEU A 83 -6.52 -5.29 2.21
N ARG A 84 -6.09 -5.57 0.99
CA ARG A 84 -5.08 -4.74 0.30
C ARG A 84 -5.59 -3.33 0.03
N ALA A 85 -6.85 -3.18 -0.42
CA ALA A 85 -7.46 -1.87 -0.65
C ALA A 85 -7.55 -1.06 0.66
N TYR A 86 -7.91 -1.71 1.75
CA TYR A 86 -7.93 -1.09 3.07
C TYR A 86 -6.55 -0.58 3.49
N LEU A 87 -5.52 -1.43 3.41
CA LEU A 87 -4.14 -1.08 3.76
C LEU A 87 -3.58 0.03 2.88
N CYS A 88 -3.84 0.00 1.56
CA CYS A 88 -3.44 1.06 0.64
C CYS A 88 -4.13 2.40 0.93
N GLN A 89 -5.40 2.39 1.34
CA GLN A 89 -6.09 3.60 1.79
C GLN A 89 -5.53 4.12 3.12
N ALA A 90 -5.21 3.23 4.06
CA ALA A 90 -4.55 3.57 5.31
C ALA A 90 -3.17 4.19 5.05
N ALA A 91 -2.37 3.59 4.17
CA ALA A 91 -1.07 4.10 3.74
C ALA A 91 -1.14 5.52 3.16
N ARG A 92 -2.12 5.76 2.29
CA ARG A 92 -2.34 7.10 1.74
C ARG A 92 -2.63 8.14 2.83
N ARG A 93 -3.49 7.80 3.79
CA ARG A 93 -3.82 8.70 4.91
C ARG A 93 -2.59 8.95 5.77
N ALA A 94 -1.90 7.89 6.17
CA ALA A 94 -0.70 7.97 7.00
C ALA A 94 0.40 8.82 6.34
N ALA A 95 0.68 8.62 5.05
CA ALA A 95 1.66 9.41 4.31
C ALA A 95 1.29 10.91 4.25
N LEU A 96 0.02 11.24 4.04
CA LEU A 96 -0.44 12.63 4.03
C LEU A 96 -0.37 13.26 5.42
N ASP A 97 -0.68 12.51 6.48
CA ASP A 97 -0.61 13.00 7.86
C ASP A 97 0.85 13.16 8.30
N PHE A 98 1.74 12.26 7.88
CA PHE A 98 3.18 12.40 8.06
C PHE A 98 3.71 13.69 7.43
N LEU A 99 3.36 13.99 6.17
CA LEU A 99 3.75 15.24 5.50
C LEU A 99 3.23 16.48 6.22
N ARG A 100 1.98 16.43 6.68
CA ARG A 100 1.40 17.56 7.45
C ARG A 100 2.15 17.77 8.76
N SER A 101 2.51 16.69 9.45
CA SER A 101 3.28 16.73 10.69
C SER A 101 4.70 17.25 10.44
N LYS A 102 5.39 16.74 9.42
CA LYS A 102 6.73 17.17 9.01
C LYS A 102 6.76 18.67 8.67
N ASN A 103 5.84 19.14 7.85
CA ASN A 103 5.72 20.55 7.50
C ASN A 103 5.41 21.44 8.72
N ARG A 104 4.65 20.93 9.71
CA ARG A 104 4.36 21.64 10.96
C ARG A 104 5.60 21.70 11.85
N ARG A 105 6.38 20.64 11.94
CA ARG A 105 7.66 20.61 12.67
C ARG A 105 8.68 21.56 12.03
N GLU A 106 8.83 21.54 10.72
CA GLU A 106 9.73 22.43 9.98
C GLU A 106 9.36 23.91 10.19
N ARG A 107 8.08 24.27 10.14
CA ARG A 107 7.61 25.63 10.44
C ARG A 107 7.88 26.04 11.88
N ARG A 108 7.74 25.11 12.86
CA ARG A 108 8.06 25.38 14.26
C ARG A 108 9.56 25.50 14.52
N LEU A 109 10.39 24.76 13.79
CA LEU A 109 11.85 24.86 13.86
C LEU A 109 12.37 26.18 13.29
N THR A 110 11.68 26.79 12.34
CA THR A 110 11.97 28.17 11.90
C THR A 110 11.52 29.22 12.94
N ASP A 111 10.60 28.88 13.84
CA ASP A 111 10.10 29.81 14.86
C ASP A 111 10.66 29.60 16.28
N LEU A 112 11.20 28.41 16.62
CA LEU A 112 11.67 28.11 17.98
C LEU A 112 12.72 26.98 18.01
N THR A 113 13.85 27.25 18.62
CA THR A 113 14.85 26.28 19.07
C THR A 113 14.38 25.60 20.36
N ALA A 114 13.92 24.35 20.31
CA ALA A 114 13.90 23.42 21.46
C ALA A 114 13.68 21.98 20.96
N PRO A 115 14.44 20.99 21.47
CA PRO A 115 14.30 19.59 21.09
C PRO A 115 13.18 18.92 21.89
N ASP A 116 12.27 18.24 21.19
CA ASP A 116 11.32 17.31 21.80
C ASP A 116 11.87 15.88 21.60
N GLU A 117 11.98 15.16 22.70
CA GLU A 117 12.45 13.79 22.77
C GLU A 117 11.43 12.84 22.12
N ASP A 118 11.89 12.10 21.10
CA ASP A 118 11.13 11.04 20.46
C ASP A 118 11.07 9.80 21.32
N THR A 119 9.89 9.40 21.69
CA THR A 119 9.60 8.08 22.25
C THR A 119 9.56 7.08 21.12
N ASP A 120 10.52 6.18 21.09
CA ASP A 120 10.64 5.08 20.14
C ASP A 120 9.53 4.04 20.37
N PRO A 121 8.56 3.85 19.46
CA PRO A 121 7.58 2.78 19.59
C PRO A 121 8.12 1.50 18.96
N LEU A 122 8.70 0.70 19.81
CA LEU A 122 8.70 -0.76 19.83
C LEU A 122 8.74 -1.54 18.52
N THR A 123 9.86 -2.18 18.36
CA THR A 123 10.23 -3.43 17.69
C THR A 123 9.17 -4.56 17.78
N LEU A 124 8.11 -4.48 17.02
CA LEU A 124 7.11 -5.56 16.87
C LEU A 124 6.74 -5.82 15.40
N VAL A 125 7.51 -5.27 14.47
CA VAL A 125 7.36 -5.60 13.06
C VAL A 125 8.46 -6.60 12.71
N PRO A 126 8.13 -7.78 12.12
CA PRO A 126 9.12 -8.73 11.64
C PRO A 126 10.14 -8.01 10.76
N ASP A 127 11.43 -8.33 10.96
CA ASP A 127 12.49 -7.88 10.07
C ASP A 127 12.18 -8.45 8.67
N PRO A 128 11.86 -7.64 7.66
CA PRO A 128 11.46 -8.20 6.37
C PRO A 128 12.70 -8.77 5.69
N ASP A 129 12.80 -10.09 5.60
CA ASP A 129 13.75 -10.80 4.73
C ASP A 129 13.51 -10.50 3.24
N GLU A 130 12.40 -9.87 2.88
CA GLU A 130 12.14 -9.35 1.54
C GLU A 130 12.46 -7.85 1.49
N GLU A 131 13.48 -7.48 0.71
CA GLU A 131 13.78 -6.08 0.38
C GLU A 131 12.53 -5.38 -0.17
N ILE A 132 11.97 -4.46 0.61
CA ILE A 132 10.98 -3.52 0.09
C ILE A 132 11.65 -2.75 -1.05
N PRO A 133 11.11 -2.79 -2.28
CA PRO A 133 11.75 -2.12 -3.40
C PRO A 133 11.95 -0.64 -3.12
N SER A 134 13.14 -0.12 -3.43
CA SER A 134 13.49 1.28 -3.15
C SER A 134 12.48 2.26 -3.76
N HIS A 135 12.31 3.39 -3.10
CA HIS A 135 11.51 4.51 -3.56
C HIS A 135 11.83 4.91 -5.03
N ALA A 136 13.13 4.89 -5.41
CA ALA A 136 13.56 5.16 -6.78
C ALA A 136 12.94 4.17 -7.79
N ARG A 137 12.83 2.89 -7.43
CA ARG A 137 12.23 1.87 -8.28
C ARG A 137 10.72 2.10 -8.48
N TYR A 138 10.01 2.50 -7.42
CA TYR A 138 8.59 2.85 -7.52
C TYR A 138 8.35 4.08 -8.38
N LYS A 139 9.17 5.12 -8.23
CA LYS A 139 9.11 6.32 -9.09
C LYS A 139 9.37 6.00 -10.56
N ALA A 140 10.39 5.20 -10.83
CA ALA A 140 10.72 4.78 -12.20
C ALA A 140 9.58 3.98 -12.85
N MET A 141 8.96 3.04 -12.14
CA MET A 141 7.81 2.28 -12.61
C MET A 141 6.61 3.19 -12.92
N THR A 142 6.30 4.11 -12.01
CA THR A 142 5.18 5.04 -12.20
C THR A 142 5.42 5.97 -13.39
N ALA A 143 6.66 6.45 -13.59
CA ALA A 143 7.03 7.26 -14.73
C ALA A 143 6.91 6.48 -16.05
N ASP A 144 7.39 5.24 -16.09
CA ASP A 144 7.26 4.35 -17.26
C ASP A 144 5.80 4.07 -17.61
N LEU A 145 4.96 3.79 -16.62
CA LEU A 145 3.52 3.63 -16.81
C LEU A 145 2.90 4.90 -17.39
N CYS A 146 3.18 6.05 -16.78
CA CYS A 146 2.61 7.33 -17.20
C CYS A 146 3.01 7.69 -18.63
N ALA A 147 4.27 7.47 -18.99
CA ALA A 147 4.78 7.71 -20.35
C ALA A 147 4.14 6.78 -21.39
N THR A 148 3.87 5.52 -21.01
CA THR A 148 3.33 4.50 -21.93
C THR A 148 1.82 4.60 -22.12
N VAL A 149 1.06 4.70 -21.02
CA VAL A 149 -0.41 4.57 -21.05
C VAL A 149 -1.16 5.86 -20.68
N GLY A 150 -0.44 6.88 -20.27
CA GLY A 150 -0.99 8.17 -19.83
C GLY A 150 -1.46 8.15 -18.37
N LYS A 151 -1.59 9.34 -17.78
CA LYS A 151 -1.83 9.56 -16.35
C LYS A 151 -3.08 8.86 -15.83
N GLU A 152 -4.20 8.98 -16.52
CA GLU A 152 -5.48 8.39 -16.09
C GLU A 152 -5.43 6.85 -16.07
N ASN A 153 -4.90 6.24 -17.15
CA ASN A 153 -4.77 4.78 -17.21
C ASN A 153 -3.75 4.26 -16.20
N THR A 154 -2.68 5.02 -15.91
CA THR A 154 -1.74 4.71 -14.84
C THR A 154 -2.46 4.64 -13.50
N GLU A 155 -3.31 5.61 -13.19
CA GLU A 155 -4.08 5.61 -11.95
C GLU A 155 -5.01 4.39 -11.86
N ILE A 156 -5.71 4.04 -12.93
CA ILE A 156 -6.56 2.83 -12.97
C ILE A 156 -5.73 1.56 -12.73
N ILE A 157 -4.56 1.44 -13.39
CA ILE A 157 -3.68 0.28 -13.22
C ILE A 157 -3.20 0.19 -11.77
N LEU A 158 -2.70 1.27 -11.20
CA LEU A 158 -2.15 1.28 -9.85
C LEU A 158 -3.24 1.00 -8.80
N SER A 159 -4.43 1.58 -8.98
CA SER A 159 -5.55 1.34 -8.07
C SER A 159 -5.99 -0.12 -8.07
N HIS A 160 -6.14 -0.73 -9.25
CA HIS A 160 -6.60 -2.12 -9.34
C HIS A 160 -5.47 -3.12 -9.10
N ALA A 161 -4.37 -3.03 -9.86
CA ALA A 161 -3.33 -4.03 -9.84
C ALA A 161 -2.41 -3.97 -8.61
N VAL A 162 -2.18 -2.79 -8.02
CA VAL A 162 -1.30 -2.64 -6.85
C VAL A 162 -2.11 -2.57 -5.56
N CYS A 163 -3.18 -1.77 -5.56
CA CYS A 163 -3.96 -1.53 -4.35
C CYS A 163 -5.17 -2.47 -4.19
N GLY A 164 -5.47 -3.35 -5.15
CA GLY A 164 -6.62 -4.27 -5.08
C GLY A 164 -7.98 -3.56 -5.04
N GLU A 165 -8.05 -2.31 -5.52
CA GLU A 165 -9.32 -1.56 -5.55
C GLU A 165 -10.25 -2.17 -6.63
N SER A 166 -11.51 -2.42 -6.30
CA SER A 166 -12.46 -2.99 -7.24
C SER A 166 -12.82 -2.03 -8.37
N PHE A 167 -13.14 -2.54 -9.57
CA PHE A 167 -13.54 -1.70 -10.70
C PHE A 167 -14.75 -0.80 -10.40
N PRO A 168 -15.79 -1.27 -9.68
CA PRO A 168 -16.89 -0.39 -9.25
C PRO A 168 -16.41 0.78 -8.37
N ALA A 169 -15.50 0.53 -7.41
CA ALA A 169 -14.96 1.56 -6.53
C ALA A 169 -14.15 2.60 -7.31
N ILE A 170 -13.27 2.15 -8.23
CA ILE A 170 -12.51 3.03 -9.11
C ILE A 170 -13.44 3.86 -10.01
N ALA A 171 -14.47 3.23 -10.57
CA ALA A 171 -15.45 3.89 -11.43
C ALA A 171 -16.22 5.00 -10.69
N ALA A 172 -16.67 4.71 -9.46
CA ALA A 172 -17.35 5.68 -8.60
C ALA A 172 -16.43 6.88 -8.30
N ARG A 173 -15.17 6.63 -7.95
CA ARG A 173 -14.17 7.66 -7.64
C ARG A 173 -13.81 8.53 -8.85
N LEU A 174 -13.76 7.95 -10.05
CA LEU A 174 -13.43 8.66 -11.30
C LEU A 174 -14.66 9.25 -12.01
N GLY A 175 -15.87 9.04 -11.49
CA GLY A 175 -17.13 9.48 -12.13
C GLY A 175 -17.38 8.80 -13.48
N LYS A 176 -16.95 7.54 -13.65
CA LYS A 176 -17.04 6.77 -14.90
C LYS A 176 -17.93 5.54 -14.75
N LYS A 177 -18.32 4.96 -15.89
CA LYS A 177 -19.00 3.66 -15.89
C LYS A 177 -17.98 2.55 -15.67
N GLU A 178 -18.34 1.53 -14.88
CA GLU A 178 -17.48 0.37 -14.57
C GLU A 178 -16.89 -0.27 -15.83
N ASN A 179 -17.70 -0.55 -16.84
CA ASN A 179 -17.25 -1.15 -18.10
C ASN A 179 -16.19 -0.29 -18.81
N THR A 180 -16.26 1.04 -18.67
CA THR A 180 -15.27 1.96 -19.25
C THR A 180 -13.93 1.78 -18.54
N VAL A 181 -13.94 1.73 -17.20
CA VAL A 181 -12.74 1.53 -16.38
C VAL A 181 -12.12 0.17 -16.65
N LYS A 182 -12.92 -0.90 -16.66
CA LYS A 182 -12.49 -2.26 -16.96
C LYS A 182 -11.84 -2.38 -18.34
N THR A 183 -12.47 -1.77 -19.36
CA THR A 183 -11.91 -1.77 -20.71
C THR A 183 -10.63 -0.97 -20.80
N ALA A 184 -10.55 0.18 -20.14
CA ALA A 184 -9.36 1.02 -20.08
C ALA A 184 -8.20 0.27 -19.40
N TYR A 185 -8.44 -0.41 -18.28
CA TYR A 185 -7.48 -1.24 -17.59
C TYR A 185 -6.87 -2.31 -18.50
N HIS A 186 -7.72 -3.15 -19.12
CA HIS A 186 -7.23 -4.25 -19.95
C HIS A 186 -6.45 -3.77 -21.17
N ARG A 187 -6.88 -2.68 -21.81
CA ARG A 187 -6.16 -2.08 -22.96
C ARG A 187 -4.81 -1.51 -22.51
N ALA A 188 -4.78 -0.81 -21.39
CA ALA A 188 -3.59 -0.18 -20.87
C ALA A 188 -2.55 -1.22 -20.43
N ILE A 189 -2.95 -2.27 -19.70
CA ILE A 189 -2.06 -3.39 -19.30
C ILE A 189 -1.50 -4.09 -20.54
N LYS A 190 -2.34 -4.39 -21.53
CA LYS A 190 -1.89 -5.03 -22.78
C LYS A 190 -0.86 -4.16 -23.52
N ARG A 191 -1.09 -2.86 -23.58
CA ARG A 191 -0.14 -1.91 -24.20
C ARG A 191 1.17 -1.85 -23.43
N PHE A 192 1.11 -1.74 -22.11
CA PHE A 192 2.29 -1.66 -21.25
C PHE A 192 3.15 -2.92 -21.36
N ARG A 193 2.55 -4.11 -21.30
CA ARG A 193 3.26 -5.39 -21.51
C ARG A 193 3.94 -5.47 -22.88
N LYS A 194 3.27 -5.01 -23.92
CA LYS A 194 3.83 -5.00 -25.28
C LYS A 194 5.05 -4.09 -25.39
N GLU A 195 5.07 -2.93 -24.71
CA GLU A 195 6.13 -1.93 -24.84
C GLU A 195 7.29 -2.16 -23.85
N LYS A 196 7.00 -2.64 -22.64
CA LYS A 196 7.98 -2.77 -21.55
C LYS A 196 8.28 -4.22 -21.13
N GLY A 197 7.57 -5.20 -21.70
CA GLY A 197 7.67 -6.60 -21.31
C GLY A 197 7.22 -6.83 -19.87
N ASP A 198 7.68 -7.93 -19.26
CA ASP A 198 7.33 -8.33 -17.90
C ASP A 198 8.25 -7.70 -16.82
N ARG A 199 8.98 -6.64 -17.18
CA ARG A 199 9.96 -5.99 -16.29
C ARG A 199 9.34 -5.52 -14.98
N TRP A 200 8.08 -5.11 -15.01
CA TRP A 200 7.38 -4.48 -13.90
C TRP A 200 6.16 -5.26 -13.39
N LEU A 201 5.73 -6.32 -14.09
CA LEU A 201 4.48 -7.03 -13.81
C LEU A 201 4.72 -8.46 -13.34
#